data_aa1a632d34d999c72b5f5fd06a63437c
#
_entry.id   aa1a632d34d999c72b5f5fd06a63437c
#
_cell.length_a   1.000
_cell.length_b   1.000
_cell.length_c   1.000
_cell.angle_alpha   90.00
_cell.angle_beta   90.00
_cell.angle_gamma   90.00
#
_symmetry.space_group_name_H-M   'P 1'
#
loop_
_entity.id
_entity.type
_entity.pdbx_description
1 polymer ?
#
loop_
_entity_poly.entity_id
_entity_poly.type
_entity_poly.pdbx_seq_one_letter_code
_entity_poly.pdbx_strand_id
1 'polypeptide(L)'
;MVLDLVDKKLVTDQIVLTVGYDIENLNNPDWRKKYHGEITIDRYGRRIPKHAHGTINLKRQTSSTKMIMDAVIKLYDRIVDRNLLIRRINITANRLVDESSVKKEEVYEQLDLFTDYEAQRKKQEEEEAALDREKRMQEAMLSIKKKFGKNAVLKGMNLQKGATAKDRNEQIGGHKA
;
A
#
# COMPACT_ATOMS: atom_id res chain seq x y z
N MET A 1 4.85 -2.82 5.91
CA MET A 1 3.56 -3.52 5.66
C MET A 1 3.75 -4.77 4.80
N VAL A 2 4.05 -4.70 3.47
CA VAL A 2 4.12 -5.91 2.62
C VAL A 2 5.16 -6.91 3.12
N LEU A 3 6.38 -6.49 3.43
CA LEU A 3 7.40 -7.38 4.00
C LEU A 3 7.00 -7.96 5.36
N ASP A 4 6.18 -7.24 6.13
CA ASP A 4 5.66 -7.77 7.42
C ASP A 4 4.58 -8.85 7.17
N LEU A 5 3.79 -8.72 6.10
CA LEU A 5 2.86 -9.77 5.68
C LEU A 5 3.62 -11.04 5.29
N VAL A 6 4.64 -10.90 4.45
CA VAL A 6 5.48 -12.03 4.01
C VAL A 6 6.20 -12.68 5.19
N ASP A 7 6.76 -11.88 6.10
CA ASP A 7 7.45 -12.39 7.30
C ASP A 7 6.53 -13.21 8.22
N LYS A 8 5.27 -12.77 8.33
CA LYS A 8 4.25 -13.44 9.15
C LYS A 8 3.44 -14.49 8.39
N LYS A 9 3.76 -14.73 7.11
CA LYS A 9 3.01 -15.62 6.21
C LYS A 9 1.51 -15.26 6.14
N LEU A 10 1.22 -13.97 6.11
CA LEU A 10 -0.14 -13.44 6.02
C LEU A 10 -0.42 -12.87 4.64
N VAL A 11 -1.66 -12.99 4.20
CA VAL A 11 -2.18 -12.39 2.98
C VAL A 11 -3.44 -11.59 3.28
N THR A 12 -3.78 -10.67 2.37
CA THR A 12 -4.95 -9.78 2.49
C THR A 12 -5.69 -9.68 1.18
N ASP A 13 -7.00 -9.48 1.25
CA ASP A 13 -7.85 -9.12 0.11
C ASP A 13 -8.43 -7.70 0.23
N GLN A 14 -8.08 -6.93 1.28
CA GLN A 14 -8.63 -5.61 1.49
C GLN A 14 -7.60 -4.62 1.99
N ILE A 15 -7.51 -3.48 1.30
CA ILE A 15 -6.63 -2.37 1.69
C ILE A 15 -7.47 -1.16 2.06
N VAL A 16 -7.10 -0.52 3.16
CA VAL A 16 -7.65 0.77 3.60
C VAL A 16 -6.58 1.84 3.46
N LEU A 17 -6.94 2.95 2.84
CA LEU A 17 -6.10 4.14 2.71
C LEU A 17 -6.74 5.30 3.47
N THR A 18 -5.94 5.95 4.31
CA THR A 18 -6.33 7.19 4.98
C THR A 18 -5.25 8.24 4.72
N VAL A 19 -5.65 9.39 4.16
CA VAL A 19 -4.76 10.50 3.84
C VAL A 19 -5.19 11.72 4.66
N GLY A 20 -4.33 12.12 5.59
CA GLY A 20 -4.54 13.32 6.39
C GLY A 20 -3.89 14.53 5.73
N TYR A 21 -4.65 15.60 5.63
CA TYR A 21 -4.20 16.88 5.07
C TYR A 21 -3.54 17.76 6.12
N ASP A 22 -2.71 18.70 5.66
CA ASP A 22 -2.03 19.63 6.54
C ASP A 22 -2.97 20.79 6.96
N ILE A 23 -2.74 21.32 8.15
CA ILE A 23 -3.46 22.47 8.70
C ILE A 23 -3.23 23.75 7.86
N GLU A 24 -2.08 23.84 7.18
CA GLU A 24 -1.76 24.98 6.32
C GLU A 24 -2.78 25.18 5.19
N ASN A 25 -3.49 24.13 4.76
CA ASN A 25 -4.62 24.25 3.85
C ASN A 25 -5.74 25.17 4.37
N LEU A 26 -5.82 25.39 5.68
CA LEU A 26 -6.81 26.29 6.30
C LEU A 26 -6.21 27.59 6.84
N ASN A 27 -4.94 27.58 7.25
CA ASN A 27 -4.24 28.71 7.84
C ASN A 27 -3.74 29.70 6.78
N ASN A 28 -3.28 29.19 5.63
CA ASN A 28 -2.83 30.04 4.54
C ASN A 28 -4.04 30.59 3.77
N PRO A 29 -4.19 31.94 3.64
CA PRO A 29 -5.35 32.56 2.99
C PRO A 29 -5.59 32.13 1.54
N ASP A 30 -4.50 31.87 0.78
CA ASP A 30 -4.59 31.49 -0.63
C ASP A 30 -5.09 30.06 -0.81
N TRP A 31 -4.69 29.16 0.08
CA TRP A 31 -5.17 27.78 0.11
C TRP A 31 -6.59 27.71 0.68
N ARG A 32 -6.86 28.49 1.73
CA ARG A 32 -8.17 28.51 2.40
C ARG A 32 -9.29 28.93 1.46
N LYS A 33 -9.05 29.89 0.55
CA LYS A 33 -10.02 30.34 -0.45
C LYS A 33 -10.40 29.24 -1.44
N LYS A 34 -9.50 28.29 -1.69
CA LYS A 34 -9.69 27.17 -2.65
C LYS A 34 -10.32 25.95 -2.00
N TYR A 35 -10.29 25.87 -0.67
CA TYR A 35 -10.83 24.71 0.04
C TYR A 35 -12.32 24.92 0.38
N HIS A 36 -13.17 24.08 -0.21
CA HIS A 36 -14.62 24.04 0.02
C HIS A 36 -15.10 22.76 0.69
N GLY A 37 -14.17 21.90 1.13
CA GLY A 37 -14.48 20.64 1.76
C GLY A 37 -14.86 20.76 3.24
N GLU A 38 -15.18 19.63 3.83
CA GLU A 38 -15.54 19.52 5.25
C GLU A 38 -14.32 19.74 6.15
N ILE A 39 -14.52 20.48 7.23
CA ILE A 39 -13.50 20.75 8.25
C ILE A 39 -13.83 19.93 9.49
N THR A 40 -12.82 19.24 10.01
CA THR A 40 -12.91 18.47 11.26
C THR A 40 -11.98 19.03 12.33
N ILE A 41 -12.19 18.60 13.57
CA ILE A 41 -11.33 18.96 14.70
C ILE A 41 -10.46 17.75 15.03
N ASP A 42 -9.14 17.95 15.11
CA ASP A 42 -8.22 16.89 15.53
C ASP A 42 -8.22 16.70 17.06
N ARG A 43 -7.51 15.68 17.55
CA ARG A 43 -7.40 15.39 18.99
C ARG A 43 -6.76 16.51 19.83
N TYR A 44 -6.15 17.51 19.18
CA TYR A 44 -5.55 18.66 19.84
C TYR A 44 -6.44 19.92 19.76
N GLY A 45 -7.69 19.78 19.32
CA GLY A 45 -8.64 20.88 19.15
C GLY A 45 -8.38 21.76 17.92
N ARG A 46 -7.50 21.36 16.98
CA ARG A 46 -7.18 22.16 15.80
C ARG A 46 -8.13 21.82 14.65
N ARG A 47 -8.56 22.86 13.96
CA ARG A 47 -9.36 22.73 12.74
C ARG A 47 -8.44 22.26 11.59
N ILE A 48 -8.79 21.15 10.98
CA ILE A 48 -8.06 20.56 9.86
C ILE A 48 -9.05 20.17 8.75
N PRO A 49 -8.61 20.09 7.47
CA PRO A 49 -9.42 19.49 6.43
C PRO A 49 -9.76 18.04 6.78
N LYS A 50 -10.99 17.62 6.48
CA LYS A 50 -11.39 16.23 6.68
C LYS A 50 -10.44 15.32 5.90
N HIS A 51 -9.94 14.29 6.54
CA HIS A 51 -9.07 13.30 5.90
C HIS A 51 -9.81 12.53 4.81
N ALA A 52 -9.10 12.20 3.72
CA ALA A 52 -9.60 11.25 2.75
C ALA A 52 -9.47 9.83 3.31
N HIS A 53 -10.54 9.06 3.20
CA HIS A 53 -10.59 7.68 3.68
C HIS A 53 -11.32 6.80 2.69
N GLY A 54 -10.79 5.61 2.44
CA GLY A 54 -11.43 4.67 1.56
C GLY A 54 -10.87 3.26 1.68
N THR A 55 -11.62 2.34 1.11
CA THR A 55 -11.31 0.91 1.10
C THR A 55 -11.36 0.39 -0.33
N ILE A 56 -10.48 -0.54 -0.65
CA ILE A 56 -10.48 -1.28 -1.91
C ILE A 56 -10.27 -2.77 -1.64
N ASN A 57 -11.10 -3.59 -2.28
CA ASN A 57 -10.93 -5.03 -2.26
C ASN A 57 -10.01 -5.46 -3.40
N LEU A 58 -9.14 -6.41 -3.12
CA LEU A 58 -8.29 -7.07 -4.10
C LEU A 58 -9.06 -8.26 -4.69
N LYS A 59 -8.68 -8.67 -5.89
CA LYS A 59 -9.34 -9.79 -6.57
C LYS A 59 -9.12 -11.14 -5.86
N ARG A 60 -8.04 -11.25 -5.07
CA ARG A 60 -7.67 -12.44 -4.32
C ARG A 60 -6.85 -12.09 -3.09
N GLN A 61 -6.73 -13.02 -2.16
CA GLN A 61 -5.82 -12.95 -1.03
C GLN A 61 -4.36 -12.91 -1.54
N THR A 62 -3.59 -11.89 -1.13
CA THR A 62 -2.24 -11.69 -1.63
C THR A 62 -1.33 -10.94 -0.67
N SER A 63 -0.02 -11.16 -0.77
CA SER A 63 1.04 -10.33 -0.22
C SER A 63 1.93 -9.70 -1.31
N SER A 64 1.45 -9.70 -2.58
CA SER A 64 2.19 -9.09 -3.69
C SER A 64 2.27 -7.58 -3.55
N THR A 65 3.49 -7.05 -3.59
CA THR A 65 3.75 -5.59 -3.60
C THR A 65 3.08 -4.92 -4.79
N LYS A 66 3.16 -5.56 -5.97
CA LYS A 66 2.59 -5.02 -7.21
C LYS A 66 1.08 -4.88 -7.10
N MET A 67 0.37 -5.96 -6.73
CA MET A 67 -1.08 -5.94 -6.62
C MET A 67 -1.57 -4.92 -5.57
N ILE A 68 -0.91 -4.87 -4.41
CA ILE A 68 -1.25 -3.94 -3.34
C ILE A 68 -0.98 -2.49 -3.77
N MET A 69 0.17 -2.22 -4.41
CA MET A 69 0.50 -0.87 -4.89
C MET A 69 -0.46 -0.39 -5.98
N ASP A 70 -0.80 -1.23 -6.94
CA ASP A 70 -1.76 -0.90 -8.00
C ASP A 70 -3.14 -0.57 -7.40
N ALA A 71 -3.58 -1.31 -6.40
CA ALA A 71 -4.82 -1.05 -5.69
C ALA A 71 -4.76 0.26 -4.88
N VAL A 72 -3.67 0.51 -4.17
CA VAL A 72 -3.46 1.75 -3.39
C VAL A 72 -3.45 2.97 -4.31
N ILE A 73 -2.78 2.90 -5.46
CA ILE A 73 -2.74 4.01 -6.42
C ILE A 73 -4.15 4.30 -6.96
N LYS A 74 -4.89 3.28 -7.38
CA LYS A 74 -6.29 3.43 -7.83
C LYS A 74 -7.18 4.04 -6.75
N LEU A 75 -7.00 3.60 -5.50
CA LEU A 75 -7.77 4.14 -4.38
C LEU A 75 -7.38 5.60 -4.09
N TYR A 76 -6.08 5.91 -4.11
CA TYR A 76 -5.56 7.25 -3.94
C TYR A 76 -6.15 8.22 -4.97
N ASP A 77 -6.10 7.86 -6.25
CA ASP A 77 -6.64 8.67 -7.35
C ASP A 77 -8.15 8.92 -7.23
N ARG A 78 -8.87 7.99 -6.62
CA ARG A 78 -10.32 8.08 -6.42
C ARG A 78 -10.73 8.99 -5.26
N ILE A 79 -9.94 9.02 -4.15
CA ILE A 79 -10.39 9.65 -2.90
C ILE A 79 -9.61 10.91 -2.51
N VAL A 80 -8.40 11.12 -3.06
CA VAL A 80 -7.51 12.19 -2.60
C VAL A 80 -7.67 13.45 -3.44
N ASP A 81 -7.88 14.57 -2.77
CA ASP A 81 -7.78 15.88 -3.41
C ASP A 81 -6.32 16.27 -3.57
N ARG A 82 -5.86 16.28 -4.83
CA ARG A 82 -4.46 16.59 -5.19
C ARG A 82 -4.08 18.06 -5.04
N ASN A 83 -5.08 18.94 -4.83
CA ASN A 83 -4.83 20.36 -4.62
C ASN A 83 -4.50 20.70 -3.17
N LEU A 84 -4.60 19.74 -2.25
CA LEU A 84 -4.34 19.92 -0.84
C LEU A 84 -2.96 19.42 -0.43
N LEU A 85 -2.31 20.13 0.48
CA LEU A 85 -1.09 19.70 1.12
C LEU A 85 -1.37 18.47 1.99
N ILE A 86 -0.65 17.39 1.72
CA ILE A 86 -0.76 16.12 2.45
C ILE A 86 0.25 16.12 3.60
N ARG A 87 -0.21 15.78 4.80
CA ARG A 87 0.63 15.62 5.99
C ARG A 87 0.98 14.15 6.27
N ARG A 88 0.02 13.24 6.10
CA ARG A 88 0.16 11.85 6.49
C ARG A 88 -0.59 10.91 5.57
N ILE A 89 0.03 9.78 5.27
CA ILE A 89 -0.59 8.67 4.55
C ILE A 89 -0.49 7.43 5.42
N ASN A 90 -1.62 6.78 5.70
CA ASN A 90 -1.70 5.49 6.38
C ASN A 90 -2.29 4.46 5.42
N ILE A 91 -1.64 3.31 5.34
CA ILE A 91 -2.11 2.15 4.58
C ILE A 91 -2.26 0.99 5.56
N THR A 92 -3.44 0.39 5.58
CA THR A 92 -3.75 -0.74 6.45
C THR A 92 -4.23 -1.91 5.61
N ALA A 93 -3.70 -3.09 5.87
CA ALA A 93 -4.19 -4.35 5.33
C ALA A 93 -5.23 -4.92 6.30
N ASN A 94 -6.40 -5.20 5.80
CA ASN A 94 -7.51 -5.81 6.54
C ASN A 94 -7.75 -7.24 6.07
N ARG A 95 -8.63 -7.97 6.76
CA ARG A 95 -9.00 -9.35 6.44
C ARG A 95 -7.78 -10.25 6.24
N LEU A 96 -6.85 -10.16 7.19
CA LEU A 96 -5.65 -10.95 7.17
C LEU A 96 -5.98 -12.42 7.44
N VAL A 97 -5.46 -13.29 6.59
CA VAL A 97 -5.54 -14.74 6.76
C VAL A 97 -4.16 -15.36 6.60
N ASP A 98 -3.96 -16.53 7.18
CA ASP A 98 -2.74 -17.31 6.97
C ASP A 98 -2.66 -17.77 5.52
N GLU A 99 -1.51 -17.62 4.88
CA GLU A 99 -1.29 -17.99 3.49
C GLU A 99 -1.60 -19.48 3.23
N SER A 100 -1.33 -20.34 4.22
CA SER A 100 -1.61 -21.78 4.13
C SER A 100 -3.11 -22.09 4.17
N SER A 101 -3.94 -21.18 4.69
CA SER A 101 -5.39 -21.35 4.78
C SER A 101 -6.13 -20.94 3.50
N VAL A 102 -5.44 -20.26 2.58
CA VAL A 102 -6.03 -19.82 1.31
C VAL A 102 -6.23 -21.03 0.41
N LYS A 103 -7.48 -21.45 0.26
CA LYS A 103 -7.83 -22.44 -0.75
C LYS A 103 -7.60 -21.82 -2.13
N LYS A 104 -6.88 -22.54 -3.01
CA LYS A 104 -6.90 -22.20 -4.44
C LYS A 104 -8.35 -22.36 -4.89
N GLU A 105 -9.06 -21.26 -5.08
CA GLU A 105 -10.37 -21.32 -5.74
C GLU A 105 -10.12 -21.78 -7.17
N GLU A 106 -10.60 -22.96 -7.49
CA GLU A 106 -10.76 -23.36 -8.87
C GLU A 106 -11.85 -22.47 -9.46
N VAL A 107 -11.44 -21.47 -10.20
CA VAL A 107 -12.38 -20.61 -10.92
C VAL A 107 -12.92 -21.46 -12.06
N TYR A 108 -14.12 -22.02 -11.86
CA TYR A 108 -14.89 -22.60 -12.95
C TYR A 108 -15.35 -21.46 -13.85
N GLU A 109 -14.54 -21.12 -14.84
CA GLU A 109 -14.94 -20.18 -15.86
C GLU A 109 -15.99 -20.85 -16.77
N GLN A 110 -17.12 -20.20 -16.88
CA GLN A 110 -18.13 -20.62 -17.86
C GLN A 110 -17.51 -20.45 -19.25
N LEU A 111 -17.38 -21.57 -19.97
CA LEU A 111 -16.79 -21.61 -21.31
C LEU A 111 -17.61 -20.72 -22.26
N ASP A 112 -17.00 -19.68 -22.78
CA ASP A 112 -17.57 -18.82 -23.83
C ASP A 112 -16.94 -19.19 -25.18
N LEU A 113 -17.79 -19.40 -26.20
CA LEU A 113 -17.41 -19.85 -27.55
C LEU A 113 -16.45 -18.87 -28.27
N PHE A 114 -16.34 -17.64 -27.82
CA PHE A 114 -15.53 -16.58 -28.45
C PHE A 114 -14.24 -16.25 -27.68
N THR A 115 -13.95 -16.93 -26.59
CA THR A 115 -12.75 -16.66 -25.77
C THR A 115 -11.59 -17.55 -26.20
N ASP A 116 -10.43 -16.94 -26.47
CA ASP A 116 -9.18 -17.66 -26.71
C ASP A 116 -8.62 -18.19 -25.37
N TYR A 117 -8.99 -19.42 -25.06
CA TYR A 117 -8.58 -20.09 -23.80
C TYR A 117 -7.07 -20.35 -23.73
N GLU A 118 -6.39 -20.56 -24.86
CA GLU A 118 -4.96 -20.78 -24.85
C GLU A 118 -4.21 -19.50 -24.46
N ALA A 119 -4.61 -18.37 -25.02
CA ALA A 119 -4.06 -17.07 -24.68
C ALA A 119 -4.34 -16.69 -23.22
N GLN A 120 -5.55 -17.00 -22.73
CA GLN A 120 -5.94 -16.75 -21.34
C GLN A 120 -5.15 -17.61 -20.35
N ARG A 121 -5.01 -18.91 -20.62
CA ARG A 121 -4.21 -19.84 -19.80
C ARG A 121 -2.75 -19.41 -19.76
N LYS A 122 -2.16 -19.08 -20.92
CA LYS A 122 -0.78 -18.60 -20.99
C LYS A 122 -0.58 -17.33 -20.16
N LYS A 123 -1.52 -16.40 -20.21
CA LYS A 123 -1.48 -15.17 -19.41
C LYS A 123 -1.56 -15.47 -17.90
N GLN A 124 -2.42 -16.40 -17.50
CA GLN A 124 -2.52 -16.83 -16.10
C GLN A 124 -1.23 -17.48 -15.60
N GLU A 125 -0.64 -18.37 -16.40
CA GLU A 125 0.65 -19.00 -16.09
C GLU A 125 1.78 -17.96 -15.96
N GLU A 126 1.82 -16.96 -16.84
CA GLU A 126 2.78 -15.86 -16.76
C GLU A 126 2.58 -15.00 -15.52
N GLU A 127 1.32 -14.70 -15.14
CA GLU A 127 0.99 -13.95 -13.92
C GLU A 127 1.36 -14.74 -12.66
N GLU A 128 1.07 -16.03 -12.61
CA GLU A 128 1.49 -16.89 -11.47
C GLU A 128 3.00 -16.98 -11.35
N ALA A 129 3.71 -17.20 -12.46
CA ALA A 129 5.18 -17.22 -12.47
C ALA A 129 5.80 -15.89 -12.02
N ALA A 130 5.17 -14.77 -12.38
CA ALA A 130 5.59 -13.43 -11.93
C ALA A 130 5.40 -13.25 -10.43
N LEU A 131 4.29 -13.73 -9.87
CA LEU A 131 4.02 -13.67 -8.43
C LEU A 131 4.96 -14.55 -7.62
N ASP A 132 5.25 -15.76 -8.10
CA ASP A 132 6.22 -16.64 -7.45
C ASP A 132 7.63 -16.03 -7.45
N ARG A 133 8.03 -15.38 -8.54
CA ARG A 133 9.30 -14.66 -8.63
C ARG A 133 9.32 -13.47 -7.65
N GLU A 134 8.24 -12.71 -7.56
CA GLU A 134 8.10 -11.61 -6.61
C GLU A 134 8.23 -12.12 -5.17
N LYS A 135 7.54 -13.19 -4.83
CA LYS A 135 7.59 -13.80 -3.50
C LYS A 135 9.00 -14.21 -3.10
N ARG A 136 9.70 -14.93 -3.97
CA ARG A 136 11.11 -15.32 -3.75
C ARG A 136 12.01 -14.10 -3.51
N MET A 137 11.81 -13.04 -4.28
CA MET A 137 12.54 -11.77 -4.10
C MET A 137 12.23 -11.12 -2.76
N GLN A 138 10.98 -11.11 -2.32
CA GLN A 138 10.57 -10.57 -1.02
C GLN A 138 11.19 -11.37 0.13
N GLU A 139 11.18 -12.69 0.06
CA GLU A 139 11.81 -13.59 1.05
C GLU A 139 13.33 -13.37 1.12
N ALA A 140 14.00 -13.25 -0.03
CA ALA A 140 15.42 -12.92 -0.09
C ALA A 140 15.72 -11.55 0.53
N MET A 141 14.92 -10.52 0.24
CA MET A 141 15.06 -9.21 0.86
C MET A 141 14.86 -9.25 2.37
N LEU A 142 13.90 -10.04 2.86
CA LEU A 142 13.69 -10.25 4.29
C LEU A 142 14.89 -10.89 4.96
N SER A 143 15.43 -11.95 4.36
CA SER A 143 16.60 -12.66 4.86
C SER A 143 17.82 -11.72 4.96
N ILE A 144 18.05 -10.91 3.92
CA ILE A 144 19.14 -9.92 3.92
C ILE A 144 18.91 -8.87 5.01
N LYS A 145 17.69 -8.33 5.15
CA LYS A 145 17.39 -7.32 6.16
C LYS A 145 17.46 -7.87 7.59
N LYS A 146 17.10 -9.13 7.82
CA LYS A 146 17.25 -9.79 9.12
C LYS A 146 18.73 -9.98 9.48
N LYS A 147 19.57 -10.32 8.50
CA LYS A 147 21.00 -10.60 8.72
C LYS A 147 21.84 -9.31 8.83
N PHE A 148 21.58 -8.33 7.99
CA PHE A 148 22.44 -7.14 7.83
C PHE A 148 21.76 -5.81 8.22
N GLY A 149 20.55 -5.88 8.79
CA GLY A 149 19.80 -4.69 9.23
C GLY A 149 18.86 -4.12 8.17
N LYS A 150 17.95 -3.24 8.63
CA LYS A 150 16.87 -2.67 7.81
C LYS A 150 17.36 -1.87 6.61
N ASN A 151 18.55 -1.28 6.69
CA ASN A 151 19.16 -0.46 5.65
C ASN A 151 20.02 -1.24 4.65
N ALA A 152 20.17 -2.56 4.81
CA ALA A 152 20.98 -3.39 3.92
C ALA A 152 20.47 -3.41 2.46
N VAL A 153 19.14 -3.28 2.28
CA VAL A 153 18.51 -3.17 0.96
C VAL A 153 17.56 -1.99 0.99
N LEU A 154 17.85 -0.98 0.17
CA LEU A 154 17.04 0.23 0.00
C LEU A 154 16.56 0.33 -1.45
N LYS A 155 15.36 0.90 -1.64
CA LYS A 155 14.89 1.30 -2.98
C LYS A 155 15.64 2.57 -3.41
N GLY A 156 15.93 2.73 -4.70
CA GLY A 156 16.62 3.92 -5.22
C GLY A 156 15.97 5.24 -4.81
N MET A 157 14.63 5.27 -4.71
CA MET A 157 13.89 6.44 -4.21
C MET A 157 14.28 6.86 -2.77
N ASN A 158 14.75 5.93 -1.95
CA ASN A 158 15.18 6.23 -0.57
C ASN A 158 16.53 6.94 -0.51
N LEU A 159 17.22 7.10 -1.64
CA LEU A 159 18.49 7.82 -1.77
C LEU A 159 18.30 9.23 -2.33
N GLN A 160 17.07 9.60 -2.70
CA GLN A 160 16.77 10.94 -3.20
C GLN A 160 16.81 11.98 -2.09
N LYS A 161 17.09 13.25 -2.47
CA LYS A 161 17.09 14.38 -1.55
C LYS A 161 15.72 14.52 -0.87
N GLY A 162 15.71 14.57 0.48
CA GLY A 162 14.49 14.62 1.27
C GLY A 162 13.89 13.27 1.65
N ALA A 163 14.44 12.14 1.17
CA ALA A 163 14.00 10.81 1.60
C ALA A 163 14.45 10.54 3.05
N THR A 164 13.51 10.10 3.89
CA THR A 164 13.72 9.88 5.34
C THR A 164 13.79 8.40 5.74
N ALA A 165 13.69 7.47 4.79
CA ALA A 165 13.56 6.05 5.10
C ALA A 165 14.80 5.48 5.80
N LYS A 166 16.01 5.91 5.41
CA LYS A 166 17.27 5.47 6.02
C LYS A 166 17.34 5.90 7.49
N ASP A 167 17.11 7.18 7.75
CA ASP A 167 17.17 7.75 9.11
C ASP A 167 16.08 7.15 10.01
N ARG A 168 14.89 6.92 9.47
CA ARG A 168 13.77 6.29 10.20
C ARG A 168 14.08 4.85 10.59
N ASN A 169 14.81 4.10 9.78
CA ASN A 169 15.21 2.73 10.10
C ASN A 169 16.22 2.66 11.26
N GLU A 170 16.95 3.75 11.53
CA GLU A 170 17.91 3.88 12.62
C GLU A 170 17.30 4.44 13.92
N GLN A 171 16.01 4.82 13.88
CA GLN A 171 15.31 5.31 15.06
C GLN A 171 14.69 4.17 15.87
N ILE A 172 14.77 4.28 17.18
CA ILE A 172 14.09 3.41 18.16
C ILE A 172 13.06 4.27 18.89
N GLY A 173 11.77 3.89 18.83
CA GLY A 173 10.70 4.63 19.48
C GLY A 173 10.52 6.08 19.00
N GLY A 174 10.99 6.42 17.78
CA GLY A 174 10.91 7.76 17.21
C GLY A 174 12.08 8.68 17.57
N HIS A 175 13.06 8.21 18.31
CA HIS A 175 14.30 8.93 18.66
C HIS A 175 15.50 8.28 17.98
N LYS A 176 16.52 9.09 17.65
CA LYS A 176 17.83 8.55 17.23
C LYS A 176 18.43 7.77 18.40
N ALA A 177 18.87 6.56 18.09
CA ALA A 177 19.66 5.75 19.01
C ALA A 177 21.08 6.32 19.13
#